data_bff253b9ad6924fc7967d3c927b7d97b
#
_entry.id   bff253b9ad6924fc7967d3c927b7d97b
#
_cell.length_a   1.000
_cell.length_b   1.000
_cell.length_c   1.000
_cell.angle_alpha   90.00
_cell.angle_beta   90.00
_cell.angle_gamma   90.00
#
_symmetry.space_group_name_H-M   'P 1'
#
loop_
_entity.id
_entity.type
_entity.pdbx_description
1 polymer ?
#
loop_
_entity_poly.entity_id
_entity_poly.type
_entity_poly.pdbx_seq_one_letter_code
_entity_poly.pdbx_strand_id
1 'polypeptide(L)'
;MAKIEAHRVPGFGAFIRSFGCFSVRRGESDREAVRTMRRIVADGHALGLFVEGTRQRSGVPGSVQPGAAMVAIQEGAPIVPVAILGTQTWSPRHPTPVSIAWGEPLALEGVPKGGKGYKEASAQIEHEIRRLWDWLVALHEQGRPDGVSLPADRR
;
A
#
# COMPACT_ATOMS: atom_id res chain seq x y z
N MET A 1 -2.51 -3.84 -8.15
CA MET A 1 -2.47 -5.27 -8.53
C MET A 1 -3.61 -6.06 -7.90
N ALA A 2 -4.09 -7.15 -8.53
CA ALA A 2 -5.21 -7.95 -8.03
C ALA A 2 -4.90 -9.46 -8.16
N LYS A 3 -5.61 -10.30 -7.37
CA LYS A 3 -5.50 -11.76 -7.48
C LYS A 3 -5.93 -12.23 -8.88
N ILE A 4 -5.25 -13.26 -9.41
CA ILE A 4 -5.56 -13.83 -10.72
C ILE A 4 -7.02 -14.30 -10.84
N GLU A 5 -7.63 -14.79 -9.75
CA GLU A 5 -9.02 -15.20 -9.69
C GLU A 5 -9.98 -14.03 -9.99
N ALA A 6 -9.67 -12.81 -9.55
CA ALA A 6 -10.46 -11.62 -9.82
C ALA A 6 -10.47 -11.26 -11.32
N HIS A 7 -9.37 -11.52 -12.01
CA HIS A 7 -9.26 -11.29 -13.46
C HIS A 7 -10.03 -12.31 -14.31
N ARG A 8 -10.39 -13.48 -13.73
CA ARG A 8 -11.15 -14.54 -14.40
C ARG A 8 -12.67 -14.35 -14.33
N VAL A 9 -13.15 -13.46 -13.46
CA VAL A 9 -14.59 -13.18 -13.36
C VAL A 9 -15.05 -12.38 -14.60
N PRO A 10 -16.01 -12.88 -15.37
CA PRO A 10 -16.50 -12.19 -16.57
C PRO A 10 -17.01 -10.78 -16.26
N GLY A 11 -16.66 -9.81 -17.07
CA GLY A 11 -16.97 -8.38 -16.87
C GLY A 11 -16.11 -7.71 -15.82
N PHE A 12 -16.02 -8.27 -14.61
CA PHE A 12 -15.19 -7.71 -13.53
C PHE A 12 -13.71 -7.71 -13.87
N GLY A 13 -13.20 -8.76 -14.50
CA GLY A 13 -11.80 -8.82 -14.96
C GLY A 13 -11.47 -7.75 -16.01
N ALA A 14 -12.39 -7.42 -16.92
CA ALA A 14 -12.22 -6.33 -17.86
C ALA A 14 -12.25 -4.97 -17.15
N PHE A 15 -13.18 -4.78 -16.23
CA PHE A 15 -13.32 -3.57 -15.41
C PHE A 15 -12.04 -3.26 -14.64
N ILE A 16 -11.50 -4.21 -13.85
CA ILE A 16 -10.28 -3.96 -13.08
C ILE A 16 -9.03 -3.75 -13.96
N ARG A 17 -8.98 -4.37 -15.15
CA ARG A 17 -7.91 -4.10 -16.12
C ARG A 17 -7.97 -2.69 -16.69
N SER A 18 -9.15 -2.11 -16.91
CA SER A 18 -9.27 -0.73 -17.37
C SER A 18 -8.72 0.29 -16.37
N PHE A 19 -8.61 -0.09 -15.09
CA PHE A 19 -7.92 0.68 -14.04
C PHE A 19 -6.44 0.34 -13.90
N GLY A 20 -5.82 -0.34 -14.87
CA GLY A 20 -4.40 -0.71 -14.83
C GLY A 20 -4.07 -1.83 -13.83
N CYS A 21 -5.07 -2.55 -13.29
CA CYS A 21 -4.80 -3.67 -12.39
C CYS A 21 -4.20 -4.84 -13.14
N PHE A 22 -3.00 -5.28 -12.78
CA PHE A 22 -2.38 -6.51 -13.26
C PHE A 22 -2.54 -7.65 -12.25
N SER A 23 -2.48 -8.90 -12.75
CA SER A 23 -2.67 -10.11 -11.95
C SER A 23 -1.38 -10.54 -11.27
N VAL A 24 -1.52 -11.10 -10.05
CA VAL A 24 -0.42 -11.72 -9.30
C VAL A 24 -0.82 -13.08 -8.76
N ARG A 25 0.12 -14.02 -8.75
CA ARG A 25 -0.01 -15.30 -8.07
C ARG A 25 0.53 -15.17 -6.65
N ARG A 26 -0.32 -15.36 -5.64
CA ARG A 26 0.10 -15.31 -4.25
C ARG A 26 0.72 -16.65 -3.84
N GLY A 27 1.77 -16.58 -3.01
CA GLY A 27 2.42 -17.77 -2.43
C GLY A 27 3.58 -18.34 -3.24
N GLU A 28 3.81 -17.87 -4.45
CA GLU A 28 5.01 -18.14 -5.23
C GLU A 28 5.81 -16.85 -5.34
N SER A 29 7.15 -16.96 -5.47
CA SER A 29 7.96 -15.81 -5.87
C SER A 29 7.63 -15.49 -7.34
N ASP A 30 6.57 -14.68 -7.51
CA ASP A 30 6.08 -14.31 -8.84
C ASP A 30 7.05 -13.32 -9.49
N ARG A 31 8.09 -13.90 -10.11
CA ARG A 31 9.13 -13.14 -10.82
C ARG A 31 8.54 -12.27 -11.93
N GLU A 32 7.43 -12.69 -12.52
CA GLU A 32 6.74 -11.95 -13.55
C GLU A 32 6.06 -10.70 -12.97
N ALA A 33 5.40 -10.84 -11.80
CA ALA A 33 4.81 -9.71 -11.10
C ALA A 33 5.88 -8.68 -10.70
N VAL A 34 7.01 -9.14 -10.14
CA VAL A 34 8.14 -8.26 -9.81
C VAL A 34 8.68 -7.53 -11.04
N ARG A 35 8.84 -8.24 -12.16
CA ARG A 35 9.30 -7.64 -13.41
C ARG A 35 8.32 -6.59 -13.93
N THR A 36 7.01 -6.86 -13.82
CA THR A 36 5.94 -5.92 -14.20
C THR A 36 5.96 -4.69 -13.30
N MET A 37 6.07 -4.86 -11.98
CA MET A 37 6.18 -3.75 -11.02
C MET A 37 7.36 -2.84 -11.35
N ARG A 38 8.54 -3.43 -11.55
CA ARG A 38 9.76 -2.68 -11.91
C ARG A 38 9.58 -1.89 -13.20
N ARG A 39 9.02 -2.52 -14.24
CA ARG A 39 8.78 -1.86 -15.52
C ARG A 39 7.84 -0.64 -15.36
N ILE A 40 6.74 -0.79 -14.63
CA ILE A 40 5.80 0.32 -14.38
C ILE A 40 6.50 1.51 -13.74
N VAL A 41 7.35 1.25 -12.73
CA VAL A 41 8.09 2.30 -12.02
C VAL A 41 9.20 2.89 -12.91
N ALA A 42 9.95 2.06 -13.63
CA ALA A 42 11.01 2.51 -14.54
C ALA A 42 10.47 3.37 -15.71
N ASP A 43 9.24 3.08 -16.16
CA ASP A 43 8.53 3.86 -17.19
C ASP A 43 7.96 5.19 -16.63
N GLY A 44 8.22 5.53 -15.35
CA GLY A 44 7.79 6.76 -14.70
C GLY A 44 6.33 6.78 -14.24
N HIS A 45 5.68 5.62 -14.18
CA HIS A 45 4.30 5.50 -13.73
C HIS A 45 4.18 5.24 -12.23
N ALA A 46 3.08 5.71 -11.62
CA ALA A 46 2.75 5.40 -10.24
C ALA A 46 2.25 3.95 -10.11
N LEU A 47 2.74 3.24 -9.07
CA LEU A 47 2.36 1.88 -8.75
C LEU A 47 1.66 1.80 -7.39
N GLY A 48 0.36 1.51 -7.37
CA GLY A 48 -0.40 1.27 -6.13
C GLY A 48 -0.29 -0.19 -5.68
N LEU A 49 0.14 -0.39 -4.41
CA LEU A 49 0.32 -1.71 -3.80
C LEU A 49 -0.30 -1.79 -2.41
N PHE A 50 -0.99 -2.88 -2.11
CA PHE A 50 -1.27 -3.28 -0.73
C PHE A 50 -0.08 -4.09 -0.21
N VAL A 51 0.79 -3.41 0.53
CA VAL A 51 2.12 -3.94 0.91
C VAL A 51 2.09 -5.08 1.93
N GLU A 52 0.95 -5.32 2.55
CA GLU A 52 0.75 -6.41 3.51
C GLU A 52 0.60 -7.79 2.83
N GLY A 53 0.35 -7.84 1.54
CA GLY A 53 0.17 -9.07 0.77
C GLY A 53 -1.14 -9.81 1.04
N THR A 54 -1.81 -9.58 2.16
CA THR A 54 -3.09 -10.21 2.56
C THR A 54 -4.09 -9.15 3.05
N ARG A 55 -5.38 -9.51 3.10
CA ARG A 55 -6.39 -8.66 3.73
C ARG A 55 -6.29 -8.77 5.23
N GLN A 56 -6.25 -7.64 5.93
CA GLN A 56 -6.31 -7.58 7.39
C GLN A 56 -7.78 -7.51 7.84
N ARG A 57 -8.29 -8.62 8.37
CA ARG A 57 -9.69 -8.68 8.82
C ARG A 57 -9.94 -7.87 10.10
N SER A 58 -8.90 -7.66 10.89
CA SER A 58 -8.94 -6.81 12.09
C SER A 58 -9.08 -5.33 11.78
N GLY A 59 -8.78 -4.92 10.53
CA GLY A 59 -8.67 -3.52 10.14
C GLY A 59 -7.38 -2.83 10.59
N VAL A 60 -6.55 -3.50 11.40
CA VAL A 60 -5.25 -2.98 11.84
C VAL A 60 -4.19 -3.33 10.79
N PRO A 61 -3.30 -2.40 10.41
CA PRO A 61 -2.24 -2.67 9.46
C PRO A 61 -1.34 -3.83 9.92
N GLY A 62 -1.10 -4.78 9.02
CA GLY A 62 -0.20 -5.91 9.21
C GLY A 62 1.24 -5.61 8.80
N SER A 63 2.09 -6.64 8.83
CA SER A 63 3.49 -6.50 8.45
C SER A 63 3.67 -6.24 6.95
N VAL A 64 4.60 -5.36 6.63
CA VAL A 64 4.93 -4.98 5.24
C VAL A 64 5.85 -6.03 4.61
N GLN A 65 5.44 -6.54 3.45
CA GLN A 65 6.24 -7.47 2.67
C GLN A 65 7.36 -6.74 1.92
N PRO A 66 8.55 -7.36 1.76
CA PRO A 66 9.73 -6.68 1.21
C PRO A 66 9.64 -6.32 -0.28
N GLY A 67 8.63 -6.79 -1.00
CA GLY A 67 8.50 -6.59 -2.44
C GLY A 67 8.40 -5.13 -2.87
N ALA A 68 7.66 -4.30 -2.14
CA ALA A 68 7.53 -2.87 -2.44
C ALA A 68 8.85 -2.13 -2.23
N ALA A 69 9.50 -2.35 -1.08
CA ALA A 69 10.81 -1.77 -0.78
C ALA A 69 11.88 -2.21 -1.80
N MET A 70 11.88 -3.49 -2.18
CA MET A 70 12.80 -4.01 -3.19
C MET A 70 12.65 -3.27 -4.53
N VAL A 71 11.42 -3.11 -5.03
CA VAL A 71 11.19 -2.42 -6.31
C VAL A 71 11.61 -0.95 -6.20
N ALA A 72 11.22 -0.25 -5.14
CA ALA A 72 11.55 1.16 -4.93
C ALA A 72 13.08 1.39 -4.88
N ILE A 73 13.81 0.59 -4.10
CA ILE A 73 15.27 0.69 -3.98
C ILE A 73 15.97 0.35 -5.31
N GLN A 74 15.47 -0.63 -6.05
CA GLN A 74 16.07 -1.04 -7.31
C GLN A 74 15.89 0.00 -8.43
N GLU A 75 14.73 0.66 -8.44
CA GLU A 75 14.39 1.67 -9.46
C GLU A 75 14.64 3.12 -8.99
N GLY A 76 15.10 3.33 -7.74
CA GLY A 76 15.36 4.67 -7.20
C GLY A 76 14.09 5.51 -7.03
N ALA A 77 12.95 4.88 -6.81
CA ALA A 77 11.66 5.55 -6.71
C ALA A 77 11.27 5.83 -5.25
N PRO A 78 10.67 6.99 -4.92
CA PRO A 78 10.13 7.25 -3.59
C PRO A 78 8.89 6.39 -3.33
N ILE A 79 8.61 6.15 -2.05
CA ILE A 79 7.38 5.49 -1.60
C ILE A 79 6.52 6.50 -0.85
N VAL A 80 5.26 6.64 -1.26
CA VAL A 80 4.26 7.40 -0.52
C VAL A 80 3.44 6.41 0.32
N PRO A 81 3.63 6.36 1.65
CA PRO A 81 2.83 5.51 2.52
C PRO A 81 1.39 6.02 2.62
N VAL A 82 0.44 5.09 2.63
CA VAL A 82 -0.99 5.41 2.70
C VAL A 82 -1.65 4.48 3.72
N ALA A 83 -2.45 5.06 4.61
CA ALA A 83 -3.32 4.30 5.51
C ALA A 83 -4.80 4.52 5.16
N ILE A 84 -5.61 3.48 5.30
CA ILE A 84 -7.05 3.51 5.05
C ILE A 84 -7.76 2.93 6.27
N LEU A 85 -8.72 3.68 6.82
CA LEU A 85 -9.53 3.28 7.97
C LEU A 85 -11.02 3.23 7.59
N GLY A 86 -11.75 2.23 8.11
CA GLY A 86 -13.21 2.12 7.96
C GLY A 86 -13.68 1.18 6.84
N THR A 87 -12.77 0.65 6.00
CA THR A 87 -13.15 -0.25 4.90
C THR A 87 -13.68 -1.61 5.35
N GLN A 88 -13.32 -2.07 6.56
CA GLN A 88 -13.73 -3.36 7.11
C GLN A 88 -15.20 -3.39 7.51
N THR A 89 -15.77 -2.26 7.88
CA THR A 89 -17.18 -2.11 8.30
C THR A 89 -18.07 -1.57 7.19
N TRP A 90 -17.48 -1.09 6.10
CA TRP A 90 -18.23 -0.50 5.00
C TRP A 90 -18.95 -1.57 4.16
N SER A 91 -20.19 -1.29 3.84
CA SER A 91 -20.95 -2.03 2.83
C SER A 91 -21.93 -1.11 2.09
N PRO A 92 -22.39 -1.45 0.87
CA PRO A 92 -23.38 -0.65 0.16
C PRO A 92 -24.70 -0.47 0.92
N ARG A 93 -25.06 -1.42 1.81
CA ARG A 93 -26.27 -1.37 2.63
C ARG A 93 -26.08 -0.59 3.92
N HIS A 94 -24.83 -0.52 4.43
CA HIS A 94 -24.45 0.19 5.65
C HIS A 94 -23.16 0.96 5.37
N PRO A 95 -23.27 2.13 4.70
CA PRO A 95 -22.09 2.94 4.39
C PRO A 95 -21.55 3.57 5.68
N THR A 96 -20.43 3.05 6.14
CA THR A 96 -19.65 3.64 7.22
C THR A 96 -18.61 4.60 6.67
N PRO A 97 -18.18 5.62 7.44
CA PRO A 97 -17.13 6.51 6.98
C PRO A 97 -15.81 5.78 6.69
N VAL A 98 -15.24 6.07 5.54
CA VAL A 98 -13.90 5.62 5.15
C VAL A 98 -12.99 6.84 5.06
N SER A 99 -11.83 6.79 5.68
CA SER A 99 -10.83 7.85 5.63
C SER A 99 -9.51 7.34 5.11
N ILE A 100 -8.80 8.18 4.38
CA ILE A 100 -7.49 7.88 3.78
C ILE A 100 -6.52 8.96 4.24
N ALA A 101 -5.36 8.53 4.76
CA ALA A 101 -4.24 9.40 5.08
C ALA A 101 -3.06 9.12 4.16
N TRP A 102 -2.47 10.17 3.63
CA TRP A 102 -1.28 10.16 2.80
C TRP A 102 -0.11 10.69 3.61
N GLY A 103 0.97 9.92 3.69
CA GLY A 103 2.21 10.36 4.33
C GLY A 103 3.13 11.08 3.38
N GLU A 104 4.21 11.62 3.93
CA GLU A 104 5.28 12.21 3.14
C GLU A 104 6.03 11.12 2.34
N PRO A 105 6.56 11.46 1.17
CA PRO A 105 7.36 10.54 0.39
C PRO A 105 8.59 10.07 1.17
N LEU A 106 8.77 8.76 1.31
CA LEU A 106 9.97 8.15 1.87
C LEU A 106 11.00 7.97 0.76
N ALA A 107 12.11 8.68 0.85
CA ALA A 107 13.28 8.45 0.02
C ALA A 107 14.10 7.31 0.64
N LEU A 108 14.27 6.22 -0.10
CA LEU A 108 15.07 5.06 0.33
C LEU A 108 16.51 5.12 -0.21
N GLU A 109 17.00 6.33 -0.44
CA GLU A 109 18.36 6.59 -0.90
C GLU A 109 19.37 6.13 0.15
N GLY A 110 20.43 5.46 -0.30
CA GLY A 110 21.46 4.93 0.59
C GLY A 110 21.14 3.60 1.28
N VAL A 111 19.90 3.11 1.18
CA VAL A 111 19.56 1.76 1.69
C VAL A 111 20.23 0.70 0.82
N PRO A 112 20.99 -0.25 1.39
CA PRO A 112 21.71 -1.25 0.61
C PRO A 112 20.76 -2.14 -0.20
N LYS A 113 21.13 -2.42 -1.46
CA LYS A 113 20.44 -3.43 -2.28
C LYS A 113 20.68 -4.81 -1.69
N GLY A 114 19.61 -5.55 -1.39
CA GLY A 114 19.67 -6.91 -0.84
C GLY A 114 18.69 -7.16 0.29
N GLY A 115 18.61 -8.41 0.75
CA GLY A 115 17.57 -8.83 1.69
C GLY A 115 17.54 -8.05 3.01
N LYS A 116 18.72 -7.67 3.55
CA LYS A 116 18.80 -6.87 4.78
C LYS A 116 18.24 -5.45 4.56
N GLY A 117 18.67 -4.76 3.51
CA GLY A 117 18.20 -3.41 3.20
C GLY A 117 16.70 -3.39 2.87
N TYR A 118 16.21 -4.38 2.10
CA TYR A 118 14.78 -4.46 1.80
C TYR A 118 13.92 -4.68 3.06
N LYS A 119 14.42 -5.47 4.03
CA LYS A 119 13.75 -5.67 5.32
C LYS A 119 13.73 -4.39 6.15
N GLU A 120 14.86 -3.67 6.20
CA GLU A 120 14.98 -2.39 6.91
C GLU A 120 14.04 -1.34 6.32
N ALA A 121 14.04 -1.17 5.00
CA ALA A 121 13.12 -0.27 4.32
C ALA A 121 11.64 -0.66 4.52
N SER A 122 11.33 -1.97 4.54
CA SER A 122 9.97 -2.43 4.83
C SER A 122 9.53 -2.07 6.25
N ALA A 123 10.43 -2.12 7.22
CA ALA A 123 10.13 -1.69 8.59
C ALA A 123 9.87 -0.18 8.68
N GLN A 124 10.59 0.64 7.92
CA GLN A 124 10.32 2.08 7.83
C GLN A 124 8.95 2.36 7.22
N ILE A 125 8.59 1.67 6.13
CA ILE A 125 7.27 1.79 5.49
C ILE A 125 6.16 1.37 6.47
N GLU A 126 6.36 0.26 7.19
CA GLU A 126 5.41 -0.24 8.19
C GLU A 126 5.20 0.78 9.31
N HIS A 127 6.28 1.36 9.82
CA HIS A 127 6.22 2.39 10.85
C HIS A 127 5.37 3.58 10.40
N GLU A 128 5.60 4.10 9.20
CA GLU A 128 4.83 5.22 8.68
C GLU A 128 3.35 4.89 8.44
N ILE A 129 3.05 3.71 7.90
CA ILE A 129 1.65 3.27 7.71
C ILE A 129 0.95 3.17 9.07
N ARG A 130 1.60 2.64 10.11
CA ARG A 130 1.03 2.56 11.46
C ARG A 130 0.80 3.95 12.05
N ARG A 131 1.77 4.86 11.92
CA ARG A 131 1.63 6.26 12.37
C ARG A 131 0.43 6.95 11.73
N LEU A 132 0.25 6.80 10.43
CA LEU A 132 -0.90 7.33 9.69
C LEU A 132 -2.22 6.70 10.15
N TRP A 133 -2.21 5.40 10.39
CA TRP A 133 -3.40 4.66 10.84
C TRP A 133 -3.80 5.06 12.26
N ASP A 134 -2.85 5.17 13.18
CA ASP A 134 -3.09 5.63 14.56
C ASP A 134 -3.68 7.04 14.56
N TRP A 135 -3.16 7.93 13.72
CA TRP A 135 -3.72 9.27 13.55
C TRP A 135 -5.16 9.24 13.02
N LEU A 136 -5.47 8.39 12.03
CA LEU A 136 -6.84 8.23 11.53
C LEU A 136 -7.79 7.69 12.60
N VAL A 137 -7.34 6.76 13.45
CA VAL A 137 -8.13 6.25 14.57
C VAL A 137 -8.47 7.39 15.54
N ALA A 138 -7.48 8.14 15.97
CA ALA A 138 -7.69 9.29 16.86
C ALA A 138 -8.62 10.35 16.24
N LEU A 139 -8.50 10.60 14.93
CA LEU A 139 -9.37 11.52 14.20
C LEU A 139 -10.82 11.04 14.17
N HIS A 140 -11.05 9.73 13.98
CA HIS A 140 -12.39 9.14 14.01
C HIS A 140 -13.03 9.20 15.41
N GLU A 141 -12.26 8.97 16.47
CA GLU A 141 -12.70 9.10 17.86
C GLU A 141 -13.12 10.53 18.20
N GLN A 142 -12.51 11.53 17.58
CA GLN A 142 -12.86 12.96 17.70
C GLN A 142 -14.01 13.40 16.79
N GLY A 143 -14.68 12.48 16.10
CA GLY A 143 -15.79 12.79 15.21
C GLY A 143 -15.37 13.33 13.84
N ARG A 144 -14.11 13.17 13.46
CA ARG A 144 -13.54 13.59 12.17
C ARG A 144 -13.70 15.08 11.88
N PRO A 145 -13.11 15.97 12.70
CA PRO A 145 -13.18 17.41 12.49
C PRO A 145 -12.54 17.80 11.14
N ASP A 146 -13.11 18.79 10.48
CA ASP A 146 -12.57 19.34 9.23
C ASP A 146 -11.30 20.16 9.48
N GLY A 147 -10.45 20.27 8.44
CA GLY A 147 -9.26 21.10 8.46
C GLY A 147 -8.09 20.60 9.30
N VAL A 148 -8.14 19.33 9.75
CA VAL A 148 -7.05 18.74 10.52
C VAL A 148 -5.98 18.20 9.58
N SER A 149 -4.76 18.72 9.72
CA SER A 149 -3.58 18.25 9.01
C SER A 149 -2.86 17.15 9.78
N LEU A 150 -2.22 16.24 9.06
CA LEU A 150 -1.32 15.26 9.67
C LEU A 150 -0.18 15.99 10.37
N PRO A 151 0.13 15.67 11.65
CA PRO A 151 1.28 16.24 12.32
C PRO A 151 2.57 15.92 11.58
N ALA A 152 3.45 16.91 11.43
CA ALA A 152 4.78 16.67 10.90
C ALA A 152 5.50 15.60 11.72
N ASP A 153 6.24 14.71 11.05
CA ASP A 153 7.08 13.74 11.73
C ASP A 153 8.14 14.49 12.55
N ARG A 154 8.13 14.31 13.85
CA ARG A 154 9.19 14.79 14.73
C ARG A 154 10.31 13.74 14.71
N ARG A 155 11.15 13.78 13.68
CA ARG A 155 12.40 13.02 13.64
C ARG A 155 13.42 13.60 14.61
#